data_a97ee0651a1821fda59aeba775d98186
#
_entry.id   a97ee0651a1821fda59aeba775d98186
#
_cell.length_a   1.000
_cell.length_b   1.000
_cell.length_c   1.000
_cell.angle_alpha   90.00
_cell.angle_beta   90.00
_cell.angle_gamma   90.00
#
_symmetry.space_group_name_H-M   'P 1'
#
loop_
_entity.id
_entity.type
_entity.pdbx_description
1 polymer ?
#
loop_
_entity_poly.entity_id
_entity_poly.type
_entity_poly.pdbx_seq_one_letter_code
_entity_poly.pdbx_strand_id
1 'polypeptide(L)'
;MKKASDHATEIVHQLRVISDEVHQAVETIAQQTKQTNASAQKIREASRFISEIAEETNLLALNASIEAARAGDAGKGFAVVASEIQKLAEQTNSASGNIEEIVETLLNDSELVVETMTNAQEIITQQNDFIEGTEGSVATVMNEIEHSVSSIRSIESRMKELECARKEIMQVFKAMSDIATHNVSDTEKTNTALRAMTADFKNIEQSTESLRTMADALANHIQNFQV
;
A
#
# COMPACT_ATOMS: atom_id res chain seq x y z
N MET A 1 4.42 -11.96 5.37
CA MET A 1 3.34 -10.98 5.17
C MET A 1 3.33 -9.93 6.28
N LYS A 2 3.26 -10.26 7.58
CA LYS A 2 3.24 -9.27 8.68
C LYS A 2 4.42 -8.30 8.62
N LYS A 3 5.67 -8.79 8.50
CA LYS A 3 6.86 -7.92 8.36
C LYS A 3 6.82 -6.95 7.18
N ALA A 4 6.22 -7.33 6.06
CA ALA A 4 6.09 -6.46 4.90
C ALA A 4 5.06 -5.35 5.14
N SER A 5 3.99 -5.66 5.87
CA SER A 5 2.96 -4.71 6.24
C SER A 5 3.45 -3.73 7.32
N ASP A 6 4.17 -4.22 8.34
CA ASP A 6 4.81 -3.36 9.35
C ASP A 6 5.79 -2.38 8.67
N HIS A 7 6.54 -2.86 7.67
CA HIS A 7 7.46 -2.01 6.90
C HIS A 7 6.71 -0.97 6.03
N ALA A 8 5.58 -1.36 5.43
CA ALA A 8 4.74 -0.42 4.68
C ALA A 8 4.19 0.69 5.57
N THR A 9 3.74 0.35 6.80
CA THR A 9 3.29 1.34 7.79
C THR A 9 4.41 2.33 8.13
N GLU A 10 5.62 1.85 8.34
CA GLU A 10 6.78 2.70 8.64
C GLU A 10 7.10 3.64 7.48
N ILE A 11 7.05 3.15 6.23
CA ILE A 11 7.27 3.99 5.04
C ILE A 11 6.22 5.09 4.94
N VAL A 12 4.95 4.78 5.16
CA VAL A 12 3.86 5.78 5.09
C VAL A 12 4.02 6.82 6.19
N HIS A 13 4.41 6.42 7.40
CA HIS A 13 4.74 7.35 8.46
C HIS A 13 5.90 8.28 8.10
N GLN A 14 6.98 7.75 7.50
CA GLN A 14 8.11 8.56 7.04
C GLN A 14 7.71 9.52 5.92
N LEU A 15 6.83 9.10 4.99
CA LEU A 15 6.29 9.96 3.94
C LEU A 15 5.52 11.16 4.53
N ARG A 16 4.75 10.93 5.59
CA ARG A 16 4.03 12.00 6.31
C ARG A 16 4.99 13.03 6.90
N VAL A 17 6.03 12.57 7.60
CA VAL A 17 7.05 13.45 8.18
C VAL A 17 7.73 14.29 7.09
N ILE A 18 8.12 13.67 5.98
CA ILE A 18 8.75 14.38 4.85
C ILE A 18 7.77 15.39 4.23
N SER A 19 6.49 15.05 4.09
CA SER A 19 5.47 15.96 3.56
C SER A 19 5.30 17.20 4.45
N ASP A 20 5.29 17.03 5.77
CA ASP A 20 5.23 18.15 6.73
C ASP A 20 6.47 19.03 6.64
N GLU A 21 7.67 18.45 6.51
CA GLU A 21 8.91 19.19 6.33
C GLU A 21 8.90 20.01 5.03
N VAL A 22 8.43 19.43 3.92
CA VAL A 22 8.29 20.12 2.63
C VAL A 22 7.28 21.26 2.73
N HIS A 23 6.13 21.03 3.40
CA HIS A 23 5.15 22.09 3.65
C HIS A 23 5.75 23.27 4.38
N GLN A 24 6.50 23.03 5.44
CA GLN A 24 7.16 24.06 6.24
C GLN A 24 8.25 24.82 5.47
N ALA A 25 8.97 24.10 4.58
CA ALA A 25 9.96 24.72 3.70
C ALA A 25 9.31 25.67 2.68
N VAL A 26 8.21 25.24 2.04
CA VAL A 26 7.43 26.07 1.09
C VAL A 26 6.88 27.31 1.77
N GLU A 27 6.34 27.18 2.98
CA GLU A 27 5.83 28.33 3.75
C GLU A 27 6.95 29.31 4.10
N THR A 28 8.12 28.80 4.48
CA THR A 28 9.31 29.62 4.78
C THR A 28 9.77 30.39 3.54
N ILE A 29 9.82 29.74 2.36
CA ILE A 29 10.20 30.41 1.11
C ILE A 29 9.19 31.46 0.74
N ALA A 30 7.88 31.21 0.86
CA ALA A 30 6.84 32.21 0.60
C ALA A 30 6.99 33.44 1.50
N GLN A 31 7.31 33.25 2.79
CA GLN A 31 7.54 34.34 3.73
C GLN A 31 8.81 35.15 3.38
N GLN A 32 9.92 34.48 3.04
CA GLN A 32 11.15 35.13 2.61
C GLN A 32 10.95 35.95 1.34
N THR A 33 10.19 35.43 0.38
CA THR A 33 9.85 36.12 -0.87
C THR A 33 9.05 37.41 -0.58
N LYS A 34 8.08 37.37 0.34
CA LYS A 34 7.36 38.56 0.77
C LYS A 34 8.29 39.63 1.40
N GLN A 35 9.27 39.18 2.19
CA GLN A 35 10.26 40.10 2.77
C GLN A 35 11.18 40.71 1.70
N THR A 36 11.59 39.90 0.71
CA THR A 36 12.37 40.35 -0.45
C THR A 36 11.60 41.42 -1.23
N ASN A 37 10.30 41.19 -1.51
CA ASN A 37 9.44 42.17 -2.16
C ASN A 37 9.35 43.46 -1.38
N ALA A 38 9.17 43.42 -0.07
CA ALA A 38 9.13 44.61 0.77
C ALA A 38 10.47 45.37 0.73
N SER A 39 11.60 44.67 0.66
CA SER A 39 12.92 45.29 0.53
C SER A 39 13.14 45.90 -0.86
N ALA A 40 12.73 45.21 -1.91
CA ALA A 40 12.78 45.73 -3.29
C ALA A 40 11.96 47.01 -3.46
N GLN A 41 10.76 47.04 -2.86
CA GLN A 41 9.94 48.27 -2.84
C GLN A 41 10.68 49.48 -2.22
N LYS A 42 11.35 49.25 -1.08
CA LYS A 42 12.16 50.34 -0.42
C LYS A 42 13.33 50.78 -1.29
N ILE A 43 13.97 49.84 -2.00
CA ILE A 43 15.05 50.19 -2.95
C ILE A 43 14.49 51.04 -4.08
N ARG A 44 13.34 50.70 -4.64
CA ARG A 44 12.64 51.45 -5.67
C ARG A 44 12.32 52.89 -5.20
N GLU A 45 11.80 53.04 -4.00
CA GLU A 45 11.52 54.36 -3.41
C GLU A 45 12.80 55.20 -3.24
N ALA A 46 13.87 54.56 -2.74
CA ALA A 46 15.16 55.23 -2.59
C ALA A 46 15.78 55.66 -3.95
N SER A 47 15.68 54.79 -4.96
CA SER A 47 16.16 55.08 -6.33
C SER A 47 15.42 56.26 -6.96
N ARG A 48 14.08 56.31 -6.80
CA ARG A 48 13.28 57.47 -7.23
C ARG A 48 13.69 58.76 -6.55
N PHE A 49 13.93 58.72 -5.24
CA PHE A 49 14.38 59.89 -4.51
C PHE A 49 15.77 60.37 -4.97
N ILE A 50 16.69 59.43 -5.29
CA ILE A 50 18.00 59.77 -5.87
C ILE A 50 17.84 60.38 -7.26
N SER A 51 16.92 59.89 -8.08
CA SER A 51 16.59 60.46 -9.40
C SER A 51 16.08 61.91 -9.30
N GLU A 52 15.19 62.17 -8.33
CA GLU A 52 14.65 63.50 -8.05
C GLU A 52 15.77 64.47 -7.63
N ILE A 53 16.71 64.04 -6.74
CA ILE A 53 17.88 64.84 -6.33
C ILE A 53 18.79 65.11 -7.51
N ALA A 54 19.02 64.12 -8.39
CA ALA A 54 19.83 64.24 -9.58
C ALA A 54 19.22 65.26 -10.55
N GLU A 55 17.92 65.23 -10.75
CA GLU A 55 17.19 66.16 -11.62
C GLU A 55 17.29 67.61 -11.05
N GLU A 56 17.08 67.78 -9.74
CA GLU A 56 17.23 69.09 -9.09
C GLU A 56 18.68 69.59 -9.17
N THR A 57 19.68 68.69 -8.97
CA THR A 57 21.11 69.02 -9.11
C THR A 57 21.46 69.41 -10.55
N ASN A 58 20.89 68.74 -11.54
CA ASN A 58 21.06 69.10 -12.95
C ASN A 58 20.52 70.51 -13.26
N LEU A 59 19.32 70.81 -12.72
CA LEU A 59 18.76 72.18 -12.86
C LEU A 59 19.59 73.28 -12.17
N LEU A 60 20.13 72.99 -10.96
CA LEU A 60 21.02 73.87 -10.26
C LEU A 60 22.33 74.10 -11.03
N ALA A 61 22.91 73.03 -11.58
CA ALA A 61 24.12 73.10 -12.40
C ALA A 61 23.90 73.93 -13.68
N LEU A 62 22.73 73.73 -14.32
CA LEU A 62 22.36 74.50 -15.49
C LEU A 62 22.25 76.00 -15.19
N ASN A 63 21.59 76.36 -14.08
CA ASN A 63 21.49 77.75 -13.62
C ASN A 63 22.86 78.35 -13.33
N ALA A 64 23.75 77.58 -12.65
CA ALA A 64 25.10 78.01 -12.39
C ALA A 64 25.95 78.21 -13.70
N SER A 65 25.75 77.30 -14.69
CA SER A 65 26.37 77.43 -16.02
C SER A 65 25.95 78.75 -16.73
N ILE A 66 24.65 79.09 -16.64
CA ILE A 66 24.10 80.27 -17.25
C ILE A 66 24.71 81.56 -16.55
N GLU A 67 24.80 81.58 -15.24
CA GLU A 67 25.31 82.69 -14.54
C GLU A 67 26.86 82.86 -14.71
N ALA A 68 27.58 81.73 -14.80
CA ALA A 68 29.00 81.72 -15.14
C ALA A 68 29.27 82.26 -16.57
N ALA A 69 28.40 81.93 -17.52
CA ALA A 69 28.48 82.52 -18.90
C ALA A 69 28.19 84.02 -18.87
N ARG A 70 27.30 84.46 -17.98
CA ARG A 70 26.96 85.92 -17.80
C ARG A 70 28.08 86.70 -17.20
N ALA A 71 28.98 86.10 -16.40
CA ALA A 71 30.15 86.73 -15.78
C ALA A 71 31.35 86.85 -16.76
N GLY A 72 31.25 86.34 -17.98
CA GLY A 72 32.29 86.46 -19.00
C GLY A 72 33.60 85.74 -18.60
N ASP A 73 34.74 86.45 -18.81
CA ASP A 73 36.07 85.89 -18.51
C ASP A 73 36.28 85.49 -17.05
N ALA A 74 35.65 86.23 -16.09
CA ALA A 74 35.73 85.93 -14.67
C ALA A 74 34.96 84.65 -14.27
N GLY A 75 34.01 84.17 -15.10
CA GLY A 75 33.20 83.02 -14.83
C GLY A 75 33.72 81.70 -15.44
N LYS A 76 34.79 81.67 -16.26
CA LYS A 76 35.29 80.49 -16.98
C LYS A 76 35.53 79.28 -16.04
N GLY A 77 36.14 79.47 -14.88
CA GLY A 77 36.38 78.39 -13.91
C GLY A 77 35.10 77.81 -13.33
N PHE A 78 34.09 78.68 -13.05
CA PHE A 78 32.77 78.21 -12.59
C PHE A 78 31.95 77.51 -13.62
N ALA A 79 32.08 77.91 -14.92
CA ALA A 79 31.41 77.23 -16.03
C ALA A 79 31.86 75.79 -16.16
N VAL A 80 33.16 75.50 -16.01
CA VAL A 80 33.71 74.13 -16.06
C VAL A 80 33.19 73.28 -14.91
N VAL A 81 33.13 73.77 -13.68
CA VAL A 81 32.60 73.06 -12.53
C VAL A 81 31.14 72.84 -12.69
N ALA A 82 30.34 73.77 -13.15
CA ALA A 82 28.92 73.63 -13.39
C ALA A 82 28.64 72.58 -14.46
N SER A 83 29.40 72.52 -15.54
CA SER A 83 29.28 71.47 -16.59
C SER A 83 29.62 70.10 -16.05
N GLU A 84 30.63 69.99 -15.15
CA GLU A 84 30.97 68.67 -14.56
C GLU A 84 29.89 68.17 -13.59
N ILE A 85 29.27 69.10 -12.78
CA ILE A 85 28.13 68.79 -11.91
C ILE A 85 26.91 68.32 -12.73
N GLN A 86 26.65 69.04 -13.84
CA GLN A 86 25.56 68.64 -14.76
C GLN A 86 25.75 67.20 -15.32
N LYS A 87 26.95 66.87 -15.77
CA LYS A 87 27.32 65.57 -16.26
C LYS A 87 27.17 64.48 -15.14
N LEU A 88 27.61 64.77 -13.93
CA LEU A 88 27.43 63.86 -12.79
C LEU A 88 25.96 63.64 -12.44
N ALA A 89 25.15 64.68 -12.51
CA ALA A 89 23.71 64.60 -12.28
C ALA A 89 23.01 63.76 -13.34
N GLU A 90 23.36 63.93 -14.62
CA GLU A 90 22.84 63.07 -15.71
C GLU A 90 23.26 61.60 -15.56
N GLN A 91 24.51 61.35 -15.16
CA GLN A 91 25.01 60.00 -14.90
C GLN A 91 24.28 59.35 -13.70
N THR A 92 24.03 60.13 -12.64
CA THR A 92 23.30 59.66 -11.44
C THR A 92 21.86 59.33 -11.79
N ASN A 93 21.20 60.16 -12.57
CA ASN A 93 19.83 59.91 -13.02
C ASN A 93 19.73 58.62 -13.88
N SER A 94 20.69 58.47 -14.82
CA SER A 94 20.77 57.22 -15.65
C SER A 94 21.03 55.97 -14.79
N ALA A 95 21.92 56.06 -13.79
CA ALA A 95 22.17 54.93 -12.87
C ALA A 95 20.94 54.61 -12.02
N SER A 96 20.20 55.59 -11.55
CA SER A 96 18.94 55.39 -10.81
C SER A 96 17.86 54.73 -11.70
N GLY A 97 17.76 55.16 -12.96
CA GLY A 97 16.84 54.50 -13.90
C GLY A 97 17.17 53.01 -14.12
N ASN A 98 18.45 52.66 -14.24
CA ASN A 98 18.88 51.27 -14.35
C ASN A 98 18.54 50.46 -13.06
N ILE A 99 18.66 51.06 -11.89
CA ILE A 99 18.28 50.43 -10.62
C ILE A 99 16.76 50.16 -10.59
N GLU A 100 15.95 51.13 -11.04
CA GLU A 100 14.49 50.95 -11.12
C GLU A 100 14.11 49.76 -12.02
N GLU A 101 14.74 49.63 -13.19
CA GLU A 101 14.50 48.52 -14.12
C GLU A 101 14.87 47.14 -13.49
N ILE A 102 16.00 47.06 -12.81
CA ILE A 102 16.44 45.88 -12.08
C ILE A 102 15.45 45.50 -10.97
N VAL A 103 14.99 46.51 -10.21
CA VAL A 103 14.03 46.28 -9.13
C VAL A 103 12.67 45.85 -9.66
N GLU A 104 12.21 46.40 -10.78
CA GLU A 104 10.97 45.98 -11.42
C GLU A 104 11.04 44.50 -11.87
N THR A 105 12.14 44.12 -12.48
CA THR A 105 12.40 42.70 -12.83
C THR A 105 12.37 41.81 -11.59
N LEU A 106 13.04 42.20 -10.50
CA LEU A 106 13.06 41.47 -9.23
C LEU A 106 11.65 41.32 -8.62
N LEU A 107 10.81 42.34 -8.68
CA LEU A 107 9.43 42.30 -8.22
C LEU A 107 8.58 41.30 -9.02
N ASN A 108 8.72 41.34 -10.36
CA ASN A 108 8.01 40.41 -11.24
C ASN A 108 8.44 38.94 -11.01
N ASP A 109 9.75 38.70 -10.89
CA ASP A 109 10.27 37.36 -10.58
C ASP A 109 9.77 36.86 -9.21
N SER A 110 9.69 37.76 -8.23
CA SER A 110 9.19 37.45 -6.90
C SER A 110 7.68 37.12 -6.89
N GLU A 111 6.87 37.77 -7.73
CA GLU A 111 5.45 37.41 -7.91
C GLU A 111 5.30 36.01 -8.49
N LEU A 112 6.10 35.64 -9.48
CA LEU A 112 6.11 34.30 -10.05
C LEU A 112 6.50 33.22 -9.01
N VAL A 113 7.46 33.54 -8.13
CA VAL A 113 7.82 32.65 -7.02
C VAL A 113 6.64 32.46 -6.06
N VAL A 114 5.91 33.53 -5.70
CA VAL A 114 4.72 33.42 -4.83
C VAL A 114 3.63 32.55 -5.46
N GLU A 115 3.36 32.72 -6.75
CA GLU A 115 2.42 31.87 -7.48
C GLU A 115 2.85 30.39 -7.47
N THR A 116 4.14 30.15 -7.75
CA THR A 116 4.73 28.80 -7.72
C THR A 116 4.60 28.16 -6.32
N MET A 117 4.81 28.93 -5.25
CA MET A 117 4.66 28.44 -3.87
C MET A 117 3.19 28.12 -3.55
N THR A 118 2.25 28.90 -4.06
CA THR A 118 0.81 28.63 -3.90
C THR A 118 0.42 27.30 -4.57
N ASN A 119 0.87 27.07 -5.80
CA ASN A 119 0.66 25.82 -6.50
C ASN A 119 1.33 24.62 -5.77
N ALA A 120 2.53 24.83 -5.23
CA ALA A 120 3.21 23.80 -4.44
C ALA A 120 2.43 23.44 -3.16
N GLN A 121 1.80 24.42 -2.48
CA GLN A 121 0.95 24.15 -1.32
C GLN A 121 -0.28 23.32 -1.68
N GLU A 122 -0.91 23.56 -2.82
CA GLU A 122 -2.03 22.74 -3.30
C GLU A 122 -1.60 21.29 -3.57
N ILE A 123 -0.44 21.09 -4.22
CA ILE A 123 0.12 19.77 -4.48
C ILE A 123 0.42 19.03 -3.17
N ILE A 124 1.00 19.71 -2.18
CA ILE A 124 1.29 19.12 -0.85
C ILE A 124 -0.02 18.71 -0.15
N THR A 125 -1.06 19.51 -0.26
CA THR A 125 -2.37 19.16 0.32
C THR A 125 -2.93 17.90 -0.33
N GLN A 126 -2.91 17.80 -1.66
CA GLN A 126 -3.32 16.59 -2.38
C GLN A 126 -2.45 15.38 -2.03
N GLN A 127 -1.14 15.58 -1.87
CA GLN A 127 -0.22 14.51 -1.44
C GLN A 127 -0.59 13.98 -0.05
N ASN A 128 -0.96 14.85 0.89
CA ASN A 128 -1.38 14.47 2.23
C ASN A 128 -2.66 13.63 2.20
N ASP A 129 -3.64 13.96 1.35
CA ASP A 129 -4.86 13.17 1.13
C ASP A 129 -4.52 11.76 0.62
N PHE A 130 -3.55 11.64 -0.30
CA PHE A 130 -3.08 10.33 -0.80
C PHE A 130 -2.33 9.53 0.27
N ILE A 131 -1.54 10.19 1.13
CA ILE A 131 -0.86 9.53 2.26
C ILE A 131 -1.90 8.97 3.23
N GLU A 132 -2.93 9.75 3.60
CA GLU A 132 -4.02 9.30 4.49
C GLU A 132 -4.80 8.12 3.88
N GLY A 133 -5.14 8.19 2.60
CA GLY A 133 -5.78 7.07 1.88
C GLY A 133 -4.90 5.81 1.83
N THR A 134 -3.59 5.98 1.73
CA THR A 134 -2.62 4.87 1.75
C THR A 134 -2.52 4.26 3.14
N GLU A 135 -2.50 5.06 4.22
CA GLU A 135 -2.57 4.59 5.61
C GLU A 135 -3.81 3.71 5.84
N GLY A 136 -4.98 4.19 5.40
CA GLY A 136 -6.23 3.43 5.49
C GLY A 136 -6.18 2.10 4.73
N SER A 137 -5.57 2.10 3.55
CA SER A 137 -5.40 0.89 2.74
C SER A 137 -4.45 -0.12 3.40
N VAL A 138 -3.33 0.35 3.95
CA VAL A 138 -2.37 -0.50 4.69
C VAL A 138 -3.04 -1.09 5.93
N ALA A 139 -3.81 -0.32 6.69
CA ALA A 139 -4.55 -0.79 7.85
C ALA A 139 -5.58 -1.90 7.48
N THR A 140 -6.27 -1.73 6.35
CA THR A 140 -7.19 -2.74 5.81
C THR A 140 -6.46 -4.03 5.47
N VAL A 141 -5.33 -3.96 4.77
CA VAL A 141 -4.50 -5.12 4.43
C VAL A 141 -3.99 -5.83 5.69
N MET A 142 -3.62 -5.09 6.75
CA MET A 142 -3.23 -5.67 8.04
C MET A 142 -4.34 -6.52 8.65
N ASN A 143 -5.56 -6.00 8.68
CA ASN A 143 -6.74 -6.70 9.19
C ASN A 143 -7.03 -7.98 8.38
N GLU A 144 -6.96 -7.92 7.05
CA GLU A 144 -7.15 -9.09 6.18
C GLU A 144 -6.07 -10.17 6.40
N ILE A 145 -4.82 -9.76 6.67
CA ILE A 145 -3.74 -10.68 7.03
C ILE A 145 -4.05 -11.38 8.36
N GLU A 146 -4.50 -10.66 9.40
CA GLU A 146 -4.86 -11.26 10.68
C GLU A 146 -6.03 -12.25 10.53
N HIS A 147 -7.03 -11.90 9.74
CA HIS A 147 -8.14 -12.79 9.39
C HIS A 147 -7.68 -14.06 8.67
N SER A 148 -6.75 -13.91 7.72
CA SER A 148 -6.16 -15.03 7.00
C SER A 148 -5.36 -15.96 7.92
N VAL A 149 -4.57 -15.41 8.84
CA VAL A 149 -3.83 -16.20 9.86
C VAL A 149 -4.79 -16.96 10.78
N SER A 150 -5.90 -16.35 11.20
CA SER A 150 -6.94 -17.01 12.01
C SER A 150 -7.58 -18.16 11.24
N SER A 151 -7.89 -17.96 9.95
CA SER A 151 -8.45 -18.99 9.08
C SER A 151 -7.50 -20.18 8.90
N ILE A 152 -6.20 -19.92 8.71
CA ILE A 152 -5.18 -20.98 8.63
C ILE A 152 -5.13 -21.82 9.90
N ARG A 153 -5.19 -21.19 11.09
CA ARG A 153 -5.24 -21.92 12.38
C ARG A 153 -6.49 -22.82 12.48
N SER A 154 -7.64 -22.33 12.01
CA SER A 154 -8.86 -23.12 11.96
C SER A 154 -8.72 -24.33 11.02
N ILE A 155 -8.08 -24.15 9.85
CA ILE A 155 -7.78 -25.26 8.92
C ILE A 155 -6.85 -26.27 9.59
N GLU A 156 -5.79 -25.85 10.27
CA GLU A 156 -4.90 -26.75 11.00
C GLU A 156 -5.65 -27.60 12.06
N SER A 157 -6.59 -27.00 12.79
CA SER A 157 -7.43 -27.73 13.76
C SER A 157 -8.27 -28.80 13.07
N ARG A 158 -8.96 -28.44 11.98
CA ARG A 158 -9.79 -29.38 11.20
C ARG A 158 -8.97 -30.50 10.53
N MET A 159 -7.74 -30.21 10.13
CA MET A 159 -6.83 -31.25 9.59
C MET A 159 -6.45 -32.29 10.65
N LYS A 160 -6.28 -31.88 11.92
CA LYS A 160 -6.06 -32.82 13.04
C LYS A 160 -7.29 -33.71 13.29
N GLU A 161 -8.49 -33.12 13.26
CA GLU A 161 -9.74 -33.88 13.37
C GLU A 161 -9.92 -34.90 12.24
N LEU A 162 -9.61 -34.50 11.00
CA LEU A 162 -9.63 -35.40 9.84
C LEU A 162 -8.62 -36.55 9.97
N GLU A 163 -7.45 -36.30 10.50
CA GLU A 163 -6.45 -37.36 10.74
C GLU A 163 -6.93 -38.35 11.82
N CYS A 164 -7.63 -37.89 12.86
CA CYS A 164 -8.26 -38.78 13.84
C CYS A 164 -9.38 -39.64 13.19
N ALA A 165 -10.28 -39.03 12.43
CA ALA A 165 -11.35 -39.72 11.74
C ALA A 165 -10.81 -40.77 10.73
N ARG A 166 -9.72 -40.41 10.01
CA ARG A 166 -9.03 -41.34 9.11
C ARG A 166 -8.51 -42.58 9.84
N LYS A 167 -7.93 -42.40 11.05
CA LYS A 167 -7.45 -43.53 11.87
C LYS A 167 -8.59 -44.42 12.32
N GLU A 168 -9.71 -43.85 12.77
CA GLU A 168 -10.90 -44.59 13.15
C GLU A 168 -11.48 -45.43 11.98
N ILE A 169 -11.61 -44.83 10.78
CA ILE A 169 -12.04 -45.49 9.59
C ILE A 169 -11.11 -46.70 9.24
N MET A 170 -9.79 -46.50 9.34
CA MET A 170 -8.83 -47.58 9.12
C MET A 170 -8.99 -48.75 10.11
N GLN A 171 -9.31 -48.45 11.39
CA GLN A 171 -9.60 -49.48 12.40
C GLN A 171 -10.89 -50.26 12.04
N VAL A 172 -11.96 -49.57 11.60
CA VAL A 172 -13.20 -50.19 11.16
C VAL A 172 -12.94 -51.09 9.94
N PHE A 173 -12.18 -50.67 8.96
CA PHE A 173 -11.80 -51.48 7.81
C PHE A 173 -11.04 -52.76 8.22
N LYS A 174 -10.14 -52.66 9.19
CA LYS A 174 -9.43 -53.82 9.71
C LYS A 174 -10.38 -54.80 10.38
N ALA A 175 -11.29 -54.31 11.22
CA ALA A 175 -12.32 -55.16 11.86
C ALA A 175 -13.26 -55.84 10.82
N MET A 176 -13.66 -55.09 9.78
CA MET A 176 -14.43 -55.70 8.66
C MET A 176 -13.66 -56.80 7.93
N SER A 177 -12.35 -56.61 7.71
CA SER A 177 -11.51 -57.64 7.10
C SER A 177 -11.43 -58.91 7.96
N ASP A 178 -11.28 -58.75 9.27
CA ASP A 178 -11.26 -59.86 10.24
C ASP A 178 -12.60 -60.61 10.24
N ILE A 179 -13.74 -59.89 10.27
CA ILE A 179 -15.08 -60.46 10.18
C ILE A 179 -15.28 -61.24 8.87
N ALA A 180 -14.85 -60.66 7.72
CA ALA A 180 -14.95 -61.33 6.44
C ALA A 180 -14.15 -62.68 6.43
N THR A 181 -12.97 -62.70 7.01
CA THR A 181 -12.13 -63.90 7.15
C THR A 181 -12.83 -64.96 8.02
N HIS A 182 -13.42 -64.56 9.16
CA HIS A 182 -14.21 -65.47 10.00
C HIS A 182 -15.44 -66.01 9.28
N ASN A 183 -16.18 -65.21 8.54
CA ASN A 183 -17.34 -65.63 7.77
C ASN A 183 -16.97 -66.68 6.72
N VAL A 184 -15.84 -66.54 6.05
CA VAL A 184 -15.33 -67.57 5.12
C VAL A 184 -15.08 -68.88 5.88
N SER A 185 -14.38 -68.88 7.01
CA SER A 185 -14.11 -70.06 7.84
C SER A 185 -15.40 -70.72 8.35
N ASP A 186 -16.38 -69.98 8.80
CA ASP A 186 -17.67 -70.53 9.28
C ASP A 186 -18.52 -71.07 8.16
N THR A 187 -18.45 -70.48 6.97
CA THR A 187 -19.08 -70.99 5.77
C THR A 187 -18.48 -72.39 5.37
N GLU A 188 -17.15 -72.53 5.46
CA GLU A 188 -16.48 -73.81 5.23
C GLU A 188 -16.88 -74.85 6.25
N LYS A 189 -16.95 -74.53 7.57
CA LYS A 189 -17.43 -75.42 8.61
C LYS A 189 -18.90 -75.88 8.36
N THR A 190 -19.76 -74.90 8.00
CA THR A 190 -21.17 -75.20 7.68
C THR A 190 -21.29 -76.14 6.47
N ASN A 191 -20.50 -75.88 5.45
CA ASN A 191 -20.48 -76.79 4.28
C ASN A 191 -20.01 -78.21 4.65
N THR A 192 -19.04 -78.36 5.51
CA THR A 192 -18.55 -79.63 6.03
C THR A 192 -19.64 -80.35 6.83
N ALA A 193 -20.33 -79.63 7.73
CA ALA A 193 -21.45 -80.19 8.51
C ALA A 193 -22.63 -80.64 7.62
N LEU A 194 -22.97 -79.86 6.58
CA LEU A 194 -23.98 -80.20 5.61
C LEU A 194 -23.62 -81.48 4.83
N ARG A 195 -22.36 -81.70 4.41
CA ARG A 195 -21.88 -82.91 3.77
C ARG A 195 -22.01 -84.14 4.69
N ALA A 196 -21.63 -84.00 5.98
CA ALA A 196 -21.79 -85.04 6.97
C ALA A 196 -23.28 -85.43 7.14
N MET A 197 -24.16 -84.41 7.31
CA MET A 197 -25.57 -84.60 7.43
C MET A 197 -26.19 -85.30 6.19
N THR A 198 -25.73 -84.95 4.98
CA THR A 198 -26.14 -85.65 3.74
C THR A 198 -25.74 -87.13 3.74
N ALA A 199 -24.53 -87.44 4.24
CA ALA A 199 -24.12 -88.84 4.40
C ALA A 199 -24.94 -89.57 5.44
N ASP A 200 -25.30 -88.95 6.57
CA ASP A 200 -26.17 -89.53 7.59
C ASP A 200 -27.59 -89.84 7.04
N PHE A 201 -28.17 -88.87 6.27
CA PHE A 201 -29.47 -89.16 5.60
C PHE A 201 -29.38 -90.30 4.66
N LYS A 202 -28.30 -90.48 3.90
CA LYS A 202 -28.13 -91.68 3.02
C LYS A 202 -28.04 -93.00 3.82
N ASN A 203 -27.36 -92.96 4.98
CA ASN A 203 -27.31 -94.10 5.89
C ASN A 203 -28.71 -94.45 6.49
N ILE A 204 -29.48 -93.40 6.84
CA ILE A 204 -30.86 -93.57 7.33
C ILE A 204 -31.74 -94.19 6.22
N GLU A 205 -31.65 -93.71 4.96
CA GLU A 205 -32.37 -94.22 3.83
C GLU A 205 -32.04 -95.68 3.61
N GLN A 206 -30.76 -96.11 3.62
CA GLN A 206 -30.33 -97.44 3.55
C GLN A 206 -30.87 -98.36 4.69
N SER A 207 -30.83 -97.82 5.90
CA SER A 207 -31.36 -98.54 7.10
C SER A 207 -32.86 -98.71 7.00
N THR A 208 -33.60 -97.71 6.51
CA THR A 208 -35.05 -97.78 6.31
C THR A 208 -35.42 -98.82 5.24
N GLU A 209 -34.65 -98.87 4.12
CA GLU A 209 -34.89 -99.89 3.09
C GLU A 209 -34.55 -101.31 3.57
N SER A 210 -33.51 -101.48 4.41
CA SER A 210 -33.19 -102.74 5.06
C SER A 210 -34.30 -103.15 6.03
N LEU A 211 -34.87 -102.24 6.83
CA LEU A 211 -36.02 -102.54 7.66
C LEU A 211 -37.26 -102.88 6.88
N ARG A 212 -37.53 -102.22 5.75
CA ARG A 212 -38.61 -102.56 4.84
C ARG A 212 -38.44 -103.99 4.29
N THR A 213 -37.22 -104.32 3.84
CA THR A 213 -36.93 -105.73 3.32
C THR A 213 -37.10 -106.74 4.43
N MET A 214 -36.69 -106.47 5.69
CA MET A 214 -36.94 -107.39 6.83
C MET A 214 -38.41 -107.50 7.18
N ALA A 215 -39.16 -106.38 7.13
CA ALA A 215 -40.64 -106.46 7.37
C ALA A 215 -41.34 -107.25 6.29
N ASP A 216 -40.98 -107.07 5.02
CA ASP A 216 -41.53 -107.90 3.89
C ASP A 216 -41.17 -109.35 4.04
N ALA A 217 -39.93 -109.69 4.43
CA ALA A 217 -39.51 -111.06 4.71
C ALA A 217 -40.28 -111.66 5.90
N LEU A 218 -40.49 -110.87 6.98
CA LEU A 218 -41.29 -111.31 8.13
C LEU A 218 -42.77 -111.52 7.77
N ALA A 219 -43.35 -110.66 6.94
CA ALA A 219 -44.73 -110.80 6.47
C ALA A 219 -44.89 -112.10 5.61
N ASN A 220 -43.93 -112.35 4.71
CA ASN A 220 -43.89 -113.59 3.92
C ASN A 220 -43.72 -114.82 4.82
N HIS A 221 -42.88 -114.74 5.87
CA HIS A 221 -42.73 -115.85 6.81
C HIS A 221 -44.04 -116.13 7.56
N ILE A 222 -44.75 -115.13 7.99
CA ILE A 222 -46.00 -115.22 8.70
C ILE A 222 -47.08 -115.82 7.77
N GLN A 223 -47.14 -115.39 6.54
CA GLN A 223 -48.06 -116.01 5.51
C GLN A 223 -47.81 -117.52 5.30
N ASN A 224 -46.57 -117.95 5.33
CA ASN A 224 -46.19 -119.36 5.15
C ASN A 224 -46.44 -120.25 6.41
N PHE A 225 -46.74 -119.61 7.55
CA PHE A 225 -47.12 -120.33 8.81
C PHE A 225 -48.62 -120.45 9.03
N GLN A 226 -49.46 -119.87 8.18
CA GLN A 226 -50.92 -120.06 8.19
C GLN A 226 -51.34 -121.10 7.17
N VAL A 227 -50.92 -122.33 7.42
CA VAL A 227 -51.56 -123.54 6.89
C VAL A 227 -51.87 -124.51 8.01
#